data_fcb6a729b0ed0bdd839bb33de8a4b153
#
_entry.id   fcb6a729b0ed0bdd839bb33de8a4b153
#
_cell.length_a   1.000
_cell.length_b   1.000
_cell.length_c   1.000
_cell.angle_alpha   90.00
_cell.angle_beta   90.00
_cell.angle_gamma   90.00
#
_symmetry.space_group_name_H-M   'P 1'
#
loop_
_entity.id
_entity.type
_entity.pdbx_description
1 polymer ?
#
loop_
_entity_poly.entity_id
_entity_poly.type
_entity_poly.pdbx_seq_one_letter_code
_entity_poly.pdbx_strand_id
1 'polypeptide(L)'
;MIIYIDANTLALTTAGQVPLTDMALVRGDKMPLRIVLTDGPGNPSNSDEVPVLAVKKSLGDDSLVLAATGLEHVEDALGTAYVGSLSVNTVQLAEVMGDQSRIDLIGEVVLVAPDGAQRTSRLIRVTVRADLMPGDYAQPDEDIED
;
A
#
# COMPACT_ATOMS: atom_id res chain seq x y z
N MET A 1 4.31 6.08 7.14
CA MET A 1 3.21 5.09 7.33
C MET A 1 3.82 3.73 7.65
N ILE A 2 3.33 3.09 8.69
CA ILE A 2 3.80 1.76 9.08
C ILE A 2 2.60 0.80 9.07
N ILE A 3 2.75 -0.31 8.35
CA ILE A 3 1.74 -1.37 8.27
C ILE A 3 2.37 -2.65 8.81
N TYR A 4 1.69 -3.33 9.72
CA TYR A 4 2.08 -4.65 10.18
C TYR A 4 1.17 -5.69 9.54
N ILE A 5 1.75 -6.74 8.99
CA ILE A 5 1.01 -7.87 8.43
C ILE A 5 1.46 -9.16 9.12
N ASP A 6 0.49 -9.89 9.68
CA ASP A 6 0.74 -11.22 10.24
C ASP A 6 0.90 -12.21 9.08
N ALA A 7 2.09 -12.79 8.94
CA ALA A 7 2.37 -13.71 7.85
C ALA A 7 1.57 -15.02 7.95
N ASN A 8 0.97 -15.33 9.10
CA ASN A 8 0.14 -16.52 9.27
C ASN A 8 -1.31 -16.29 8.89
N THR A 9 -1.89 -15.19 9.34
CA THR A 9 -3.32 -14.90 9.18
C THR A 9 -3.60 -13.87 8.12
N LEU A 10 -2.59 -13.12 7.67
CA LEU A 10 -2.68 -11.98 6.75
C LEU A 10 -3.45 -10.80 7.33
N ALA A 11 -3.61 -10.75 8.65
CA ALA A 11 -4.24 -9.63 9.32
C ALA A 11 -3.34 -8.40 9.25
N LEU A 12 -3.94 -7.25 8.94
CA LEU A 12 -3.26 -5.96 8.86
C LEU A 12 -3.55 -5.15 10.12
N THR A 13 -2.49 -4.59 10.70
CA THR A 13 -2.62 -3.72 11.87
C THR A 13 -1.74 -2.49 11.75
N THR A 14 -2.06 -1.49 12.56
CA THR A 14 -1.22 -0.32 12.77
C THR A 14 -0.21 -0.58 13.89
N ALA A 15 0.67 0.39 14.16
CA ALA A 15 1.67 0.31 15.21
C ALA A 15 1.09 0.03 16.62
N GLY A 16 -0.17 0.39 16.86
CA GLY A 16 -0.87 0.11 18.12
C GLY A 16 -1.61 -1.21 18.14
N GLN A 17 -1.37 -2.10 17.20
CA GLN A 17 -2.08 -3.38 17.02
C GLN A 17 -3.59 -3.20 16.77
N VAL A 18 -3.97 -2.04 16.27
CA VAL A 18 -5.36 -1.76 15.87
C VAL A 18 -5.54 -2.25 14.43
N PRO A 19 -6.64 -2.96 14.11
CA PRO A 19 -6.89 -3.39 12.74
C PRO A 19 -6.84 -2.22 11.75
N LEU A 20 -6.13 -2.41 10.64
CA LEU A 20 -6.05 -1.41 9.57
C LEU A 20 -7.18 -1.68 8.58
N THR A 21 -8.17 -0.78 8.53
CA THR A 21 -9.33 -0.92 7.66
C THR A 21 -9.44 0.21 6.65
N ASP A 22 -8.85 1.36 6.96
CA ASP A 22 -8.95 2.58 6.16
C ASP A 22 -7.60 3.26 6.03
N MET A 23 -7.38 3.89 4.90
CA MET A 23 -6.19 4.67 4.62
C MET A 23 -6.61 5.95 3.92
N ALA A 24 -6.16 7.10 4.41
CA ALA A 24 -6.45 8.40 3.82
C ALA A 24 -5.19 8.96 3.17
N LEU A 25 -5.28 9.30 1.90
CA LEU A 25 -4.16 9.81 1.11
C LEU A 25 -4.53 11.14 0.47
N VAL A 26 -3.51 11.92 0.13
CA VAL A 26 -3.66 13.18 -0.58
C VAL A 26 -2.94 13.09 -1.91
N ARG A 27 -3.65 13.42 -2.99
CA ARG A 27 -3.08 13.41 -4.34
C ARG A 27 -1.88 14.34 -4.41
N GLY A 28 -0.80 13.85 -4.99
CA GLY A 28 0.45 14.58 -5.14
C GLY A 28 1.49 14.25 -4.08
N ASP A 29 1.10 13.62 -2.97
CA ASP A 29 2.02 13.25 -1.91
C ASP A 29 2.89 12.05 -2.29
N LYS A 30 4.07 12.00 -1.72
CA LYS A 30 4.94 10.83 -1.73
C LYS A 30 5.18 10.43 -0.27
N MET A 31 4.62 9.31 0.13
CA MET A 31 4.61 8.90 1.53
C MET A 31 5.67 7.84 1.80
N PRO A 32 6.50 8.01 2.85
CA PRO A 32 7.34 6.92 3.32
C PRO A 32 6.46 5.75 3.76
N LEU A 33 6.84 4.55 3.34
CA LEU A 33 6.10 3.32 3.64
C LEU A 33 7.03 2.29 4.26
N ARG A 34 6.57 1.68 5.35
CA ARG A 34 7.24 0.57 5.99
C ARG A 34 6.22 -0.53 6.24
N ILE A 35 6.48 -1.72 5.72
CA ILE A 35 5.63 -2.88 5.95
C ILE A 35 6.43 -3.90 6.73
N VAL A 36 5.92 -4.31 7.88
CA VAL A 36 6.59 -5.25 8.79
C VAL A 36 5.81 -6.57 8.82
N LEU A 37 6.49 -7.66 8.50
CA LEU A 37 5.93 -9.00 8.59
C LEU A 37 6.11 -9.54 10.01
N THR A 38 5.05 -10.03 10.61
CA THR A 38 5.07 -10.59 11.96
C THR A 38 4.59 -12.04 11.99
N ASP A 39 4.95 -12.75 13.05
CA ASP A 39 4.48 -14.11 13.34
C ASP A 39 3.59 -14.04 14.58
N GLY A 40 2.34 -13.66 14.38
CA GLY A 40 1.45 -13.29 15.45
C GLY A 40 1.73 -11.86 15.96
N PRO A 41 0.92 -11.34 16.89
CA PRO A 41 1.08 -9.99 17.42
C PRO A 41 2.43 -9.79 18.11
N GLY A 42 3.22 -8.84 17.62
CA GLY A 42 4.47 -8.44 18.27
C GLY A 42 5.64 -9.39 18.11
N ASN A 43 5.50 -10.49 17.35
CA ASN A 43 6.57 -11.46 17.15
C ASN A 43 7.21 -11.31 15.78
N PRO A 44 8.55 -11.36 15.67
CA PRO A 44 9.22 -11.31 14.37
C PRO A 44 8.86 -12.52 13.50
N SER A 45 8.69 -12.26 12.19
CA SER A 45 8.48 -13.30 11.19
C SER A 45 9.80 -13.67 10.51
N ASN A 46 9.97 -14.94 10.18
CA ASN A 46 11.06 -15.45 9.36
C ASN A 46 10.60 -15.72 7.92
N SER A 47 9.46 -15.19 7.51
CA SER A 47 8.95 -15.37 6.16
C SER A 47 9.90 -14.78 5.14
N ASP A 48 10.10 -15.48 4.01
CA ASP A 48 10.87 -15.01 2.86
C ASP A 48 9.99 -14.33 1.81
N GLU A 49 8.72 -14.13 2.12
CA GLU A 49 7.78 -13.41 1.26
C GLU A 49 8.06 -11.91 1.26
N VAL A 50 7.83 -11.26 0.13
CA VAL A 50 8.02 -9.82 -0.04
C VAL A 50 6.65 -9.15 -0.17
N PRO A 51 6.37 -8.11 0.62
CA PRO A 51 5.09 -7.43 0.54
C PRO A 51 5.04 -6.43 -0.62
N VAL A 52 3.86 -6.31 -1.20
CA VAL A 52 3.51 -5.28 -2.18
C VAL A 52 2.21 -4.65 -1.73
N LEU A 53 2.14 -3.33 -1.71
CA LEU A 53 0.88 -2.62 -1.51
C LEU A 53 0.28 -2.30 -2.87
N ALA A 54 -0.92 -2.80 -3.13
CA ALA A 54 -1.61 -2.59 -4.39
C ALA A 54 -2.93 -1.89 -4.13
N VAL A 55 -3.24 -0.85 -4.91
CA VAL A 55 -4.48 -0.08 -4.82
C VAL A 55 -5.16 -0.09 -6.17
N LYS A 56 -6.44 -0.50 -6.16
CA LYS A 56 -7.26 -0.65 -7.36
C LYS A 56 -8.53 0.18 -7.23
N LYS A 57 -9.19 0.43 -8.36
CA LYS A 57 -10.45 1.15 -8.38
C LYS A 57 -11.60 0.30 -7.79
N SER A 58 -11.62 -0.99 -8.10
CA SER A 58 -12.66 -1.91 -7.64
C SER A 58 -12.15 -3.34 -7.60
N LEU A 59 -12.92 -4.23 -6.96
CA LEU A 59 -12.55 -5.64 -6.76
C LEU A 59 -12.29 -6.42 -8.05
N GLY A 60 -13.03 -6.15 -9.11
CA GLY A 60 -12.90 -6.87 -10.36
C GLY A 60 -11.90 -6.25 -11.33
N ASP A 61 -11.20 -5.21 -10.90
CA ASP A 61 -10.29 -4.47 -11.76
C ASP A 61 -8.88 -5.04 -11.63
N ASP A 62 -8.25 -5.37 -12.76
CA ASP A 62 -6.87 -5.87 -12.80
C ASP A 62 -5.84 -4.74 -12.85
N SER A 63 -6.27 -3.52 -13.15
CA SER A 63 -5.36 -2.39 -13.29
C SER A 63 -5.10 -1.72 -11.95
N LEU A 64 -3.82 -1.45 -11.67
CA LEU A 64 -3.42 -0.76 -10.45
C LEU A 64 -3.57 0.76 -10.64
N VAL A 65 -4.07 1.43 -9.60
CA VAL A 65 -4.15 2.89 -9.52
C VAL A 65 -2.94 3.44 -8.78
N LEU A 66 -2.59 2.83 -7.66
CA LEU A 66 -1.36 3.10 -6.91
C LEU A 66 -0.70 1.77 -6.58
N ALA A 67 0.62 1.77 -6.45
CA ALA A 67 1.35 0.59 -6.01
C ALA A 67 2.64 0.98 -5.31
N ALA A 68 3.01 0.23 -4.29
CA ALA A 68 4.34 0.27 -3.70
C ALA A 68 4.97 -1.11 -3.88
N THR A 69 5.88 -1.20 -4.83
CA THR A 69 6.62 -2.41 -5.18
C THR A 69 8.12 -2.16 -4.99
N GLY A 70 8.91 -3.22 -5.05
CA GLY A 70 10.36 -3.08 -4.96
C GLY A 70 10.83 -2.50 -3.63
N LEU A 71 10.10 -2.75 -2.55
CA LEU A 71 10.47 -2.29 -1.22
C LEU A 71 11.77 -2.96 -0.77
N GLU A 72 12.61 -2.19 -0.10
CA GLU A 72 13.91 -2.66 0.35
C GLU A 72 13.80 -3.37 1.70
N HIS A 73 14.38 -4.57 1.78
CA HIS A 73 14.42 -5.35 3.01
C HIS A 73 15.34 -4.69 4.05
N VAL A 74 14.83 -4.56 5.28
CA VAL A 74 15.62 -4.09 6.42
C VAL A 74 15.31 -4.95 7.65
N GLU A 75 16.29 -5.05 8.54
CA GLU A 75 16.11 -5.72 9.82
C GLU A 75 15.31 -4.82 10.77
N ASP A 76 14.35 -5.43 11.48
CA ASP A 76 13.52 -4.75 12.46
C ASP A 76 13.35 -5.65 13.69
N ALA A 77 13.33 -5.02 14.86
CA ALA A 77 13.12 -5.75 16.11
C ALA A 77 11.76 -6.46 16.19
N LEU A 78 10.77 -5.99 15.43
CA LEU A 78 9.41 -6.53 15.43
C LEU A 78 9.12 -7.45 14.24
N GLY A 79 10.12 -7.73 13.40
CA GLY A 79 9.94 -8.63 12.27
C GLY A 79 10.76 -8.22 11.06
N THR A 80 10.56 -8.93 9.95
CA THR A 80 11.16 -8.58 8.67
C THR A 80 10.44 -7.36 8.10
N ALA A 81 11.16 -6.28 7.94
CA ALA A 81 10.59 -5.03 7.45
C ALA A 81 11.03 -4.73 6.01
N TYR A 82 10.14 -4.08 5.28
CA TYR A 82 10.37 -3.62 3.92
C TYR A 82 10.03 -2.14 3.84
N VAL A 83 10.96 -1.34 3.35
CA VAL A 83 10.81 0.13 3.30
C VAL A 83 10.88 0.65 1.88
N GLY A 84 10.17 1.73 1.65
CA GLY A 84 10.12 2.42 0.38
C GLY A 84 9.20 3.62 0.48
N SER A 85 8.55 3.94 -0.62
CA SER A 85 7.58 5.03 -0.65
C SER A 85 6.38 4.67 -1.50
N LEU A 86 5.23 5.27 -1.15
CA LEU A 86 4.03 5.22 -1.95
C LEU A 86 3.84 6.59 -2.60
N SER A 87 3.91 6.63 -3.92
CA SER A 87 3.61 7.85 -4.67
C SER A 87 2.11 7.96 -4.90
N VAL A 88 1.50 9.04 -4.44
CA VAL A 88 0.09 9.34 -4.67
C VAL A 88 -0.04 10.30 -5.87
N ASN A 89 0.86 10.17 -6.83
CA ASN A 89 0.90 11.03 -8.00
C ASN A 89 1.17 10.21 -9.26
N THR A 90 0.34 9.20 -9.52
CA THR A 90 0.48 8.33 -10.68
C THR A 90 -0.40 8.81 -11.86
N VAL A 91 -0.03 8.40 -13.06
CA VAL A 91 -0.84 8.63 -14.27
C VAL A 91 -2.21 7.98 -14.10
N GLN A 92 -2.24 6.76 -13.56
CA GLN A 92 -3.48 6.01 -13.36
C GLN A 92 -4.41 6.70 -12.36
N LEU A 93 -3.88 7.28 -11.28
CA LEU A 93 -4.68 8.04 -10.33
C LEU A 93 -5.29 9.29 -11.00
N ALA A 94 -4.50 10.00 -11.80
CA ALA A 94 -4.98 11.17 -12.52
C ALA A 94 -6.15 10.83 -13.43
N GLU A 95 -6.09 9.70 -14.14
CA GLU A 95 -7.16 9.24 -15.01
C GLU A 95 -8.43 8.88 -14.24
N VAL A 96 -8.29 8.14 -13.14
CA VAL A 96 -9.42 7.67 -12.34
C VAL A 96 -10.07 8.82 -11.58
N MET A 97 -9.29 9.72 -11.04
CA MET A 97 -9.78 10.81 -10.22
C MET A 97 -10.38 11.95 -11.05
N GLY A 98 -9.75 12.29 -12.18
CA GLY A 98 -10.22 13.40 -13.01
C GLY A 98 -10.35 14.68 -12.20
N ASP A 99 -11.52 15.32 -12.28
CA ASP A 99 -11.82 16.57 -11.57
C ASP A 99 -12.47 16.35 -10.21
N GLN A 100 -12.60 15.10 -9.77
CA GLN A 100 -13.22 14.81 -8.49
C GLN A 100 -12.33 15.27 -7.34
N SER A 101 -12.96 15.81 -6.28
CA SER A 101 -12.24 16.24 -5.08
C SER A 101 -11.87 15.09 -4.16
N ARG A 102 -12.51 13.93 -4.34
CA ARG A 102 -12.32 12.73 -3.53
C ARG A 102 -12.76 11.50 -4.31
N ILE A 103 -12.01 10.40 -4.15
CA ILE A 103 -12.41 9.09 -4.64
C ILE A 103 -12.11 8.03 -3.58
N ASP A 104 -12.88 6.95 -3.60
CA ASP A 104 -12.65 5.77 -2.78
C ASP A 104 -12.12 4.64 -3.66
N LEU A 105 -11.03 4.04 -3.18
CA LEU A 105 -10.34 2.94 -3.85
C LEU A 105 -10.24 1.75 -2.89
N ILE A 106 -9.75 0.64 -3.40
CA ILE A 106 -9.55 -0.58 -2.62
C ILE A 106 -8.06 -0.90 -2.60
N GLY A 107 -7.52 -1.07 -1.40
CA GLY A 107 -6.13 -1.47 -1.21
C GLY A 107 -6.00 -2.87 -0.62
N GLU A 108 -4.88 -3.50 -0.90
CA GLU A 108 -4.52 -4.79 -0.33
C GLU A 108 -3.01 -4.93 -0.26
N VAL A 109 -2.53 -5.70 0.70
CA VAL A 109 -1.13 -6.09 0.77
C VAL A 109 -1.02 -7.52 0.25
N VAL A 110 -0.14 -7.71 -0.72
CA VAL A 110 0.12 -9.02 -1.33
C VAL A 110 1.50 -9.47 -0.88
N LEU A 111 1.58 -10.66 -0.29
CA LEU A 111 2.86 -11.29 0.02
C LEU A 111 3.25 -12.20 -1.14
N VAL A 112 4.41 -11.95 -1.70
CA VAL A 112 4.92 -12.69 -2.86
C VAL A 112 6.09 -13.57 -2.43
N ALA A 113 5.94 -14.88 -2.56
CA ALA A 113 6.99 -15.84 -2.25
C ALA A 113 8.05 -15.87 -3.34
N PRO A 114 9.28 -16.39 -3.05
CA PRO A 114 10.34 -16.48 -4.06
C PRO A 114 9.96 -17.27 -5.30
N ASP A 115 9.04 -18.24 -5.19
CA ASP A 115 8.53 -19.02 -6.31
C ASP A 115 7.40 -18.33 -7.09
N GLY A 116 7.03 -17.10 -6.68
CA GLY A 116 5.97 -16.33 -7.31
C GLY A 116 4.57 -16.56 -6.72
N ALA A 117 4.41 -17.48 -5.78
CA ALA A 117 3.12 -17.70 -5.12
C ALA A 117 2.71 -16.45 -4.33
N GLN A 118 1.42 -16.14 -4.36
CA GLN A 118 0.90 -14.92 -3.74
C GLN A 118 -0.15 -15.23 -2.69
N ARG A 119 -0.11 -14.48 -1.60
CA ARG A 119 -1.15 -14.49 -0.56
C ARG A 119 -1.58 -13.05 -0.32
N THR A 120 -2.88 -12.81 -0.30
CA THR A 120 -3.44 -11.46 -0.28
C THR A 120 -4.17 -11.20 1.03
N SER A 121 -3.92 -10.04 1.60
CA SER A 121 -4.55 -9.57 2.83
C SER A 121 -6.04 -9.24 2.62
N ARG A 122 -6.70 -8.89 3.72
CA ARG A 122 -8.03 -8.28 3.66
C ARG A 122 -7.95 -6.93 2.98
N LEU A 123 -9.09 -6.49 2.45
CA LEU A 123 -9.19 -5.21 1.75
C LEU A 123 -9.11 -4.04 2.73
N ILE A 124 -8.48 -2.98 2.26
CA ILE A 124 -8.42 -1.70 2.94
C ILE A 124 -9.19 -0.70 2.09
N ARG A 125 -10.02 0.13 2.70
CA ARG A 125 -10.59 1.28 1.99
C ARG A 125 -9.50 2.34 1.87
N VAL A 126 -9.24 2.79 0.65
CA VAL A 126 -8.27 3.85 0.39
C VAL A 126 -9.01 5.06 -0.15
N THR A 127 -9.03 6.12 0.62
CA THR A 127 -9.66 7.39 0.22
C THR A 127 -8.58 8.34 -0.22
N VAL A 128 -8.66 8.84 -1.45
CA VAL A 128 -7.75 9.84 -1.98
C VAL A 128 -8.53 11.14 -2.16
N ARG A 129 -8.04 12.19 -1.55
CA ARG A 129 -8.61 13.53 -1.75
C ARG A 129 -7.67 14.38 -2.58
N ALA A 130 -8.26 15.33 -3.31
CA ALA A 130 -7.49 16.33 -4.02
C ALA A 130 -6.80 17.26 -3.02
N ASP A 131 -5.65 17.80 -3.43
CA ASP A 131 -4.98 18.85 -2.67
C ASP A 131 -5.90 20.07 -2.54
N LEU A 132 -5.71 20.83 -1.46
CA LEU A 132 -6.46 22.06 -1.21
C LEU A 132 -6.06 23.22 -2.16
N MET A 133 -4.99 23.05 -2.94
CA MET A 133 -4.52 23.99 -3.94
C MET A 133 -4.87 23.46 -5.34
N PRO A 134 -6.14 23.57 -5.77
CA PRO A 134 -6.56 23.00 -7.04
C PRO A 134 -5.85 23.70 -8.22
N GLY A 135 -5.46 22.91 -9.21
CA GLY A 135 -4.86 23.39 -10.44
C GLY A 135 -3.34 23.36 -10.50
N ASP A 136 -2.67 23.15 -9.38
CA ASP A 136 -1.21 23.18 -9.29
C ASP A 136 -0.58 21.81 -9.00
N TYR A 137 -1.22 20.73 -9.45
CA TYR A 137 -0.59 19.44 -9.33
C TYR A 137 0.63 19.36 -10.23
N ALA A 138 1.73 18.91 -9.66
CA ALA A 138 2.87 18.51 -10.48
C ALA A 138 2.40 17.47 -11.50
N GLN A 139 3.07 17.43 -12.65
CA GLN A 139 2.80 16.35 -13.60
C GLN A 139 2.99 15.00 -12.91
N PRO A 140 2.13 14.01 -13.19
CA PRO A 140 2.34 12.68 -12.61
C PRO A 140 3.75 12.20 -12.91
N ASP A 141 4.47 11.83 -11.85
CA ASP A 141 5.89 11.46 -11.95
C ASP A 141 6.09 9.94 -12.00
N GLU A 142 5.03 9.17 -11.88
CA GLU A 142 5.11 7.71 -11.92
C GLU A 142 4.02 7.12 -12.82
N ASP A 143 4.45 6.14 -13.61
CA ASP A 143 3.56 5.32 -14.44
C ASP A 143 3.70 3.88 -13.95
N ILE A 144 2.59 3.27 -13.51
CA ILE A 144 2.59 1.90 -13.01
C ILE A 144 2.49 0.97 -14.22
N GLU A 145 3.52 0.13 -14.40
CA GLU A 145 3.48 -0.93 -15.38
C GLU A 145 2.82 -2.17 -14.78
N ASP A 146 1.81 -2.66 -15.47
CA ASP A 146 1.09 -3.89 -15.06
C ASP A 146 1.81 -5.15 -15.51
#